data_905e4299f78251b3a77dd06a555f5324
#
_entry.id   905e4299f78251b3a77dd06a555f5324
#
_cell.length_a   1.000
_cell.length_b   1.000
_cell.length_c   1.000
_cell.angle_alpha   90.00
_cell.angle_beta   90.00
_cell.angle_gamma   90.00
#
_symmetry.space_group_name_H-M   'P 1'
#
loop_
_entity.id
_entity.type
_entity.pdbx_description
1 polymer ?
#
loop_
_entity_poly.entity_id
_entity_poly.type
_entity_poly.pdbx_seq_one_letter_code
_entity_poly.pdbx_strand_id
1 'polypeptide(L)'
;MIFDRQRQRLLLQGKEYTAGDISRLVAEGAENCPPALWDLYLFLEKWFDASPVITVHTSGSTGTPKELVVRKDRMMQSARLTCEFLNLQAGDTALLCMNLRYIGAMMVVVRSLVAGLNLIVRPASGHPLSDIEEPLRFAAMVPLQVYNTLRVPEEKARLEQTDILIIGGGAVDDSLEAEMSALPTAVYSTYGMTETLSHIALRRLNGDTASKHYYPFPSVELSLSAESTLVIKAPLICGEVLQTNDIACLYPDGSFTIAGRKDNVINSGGIKIQAEEMEKRLRPFIPVPFVVTSVPDPRLGQALTLLIAGQVDVRELESKLQTVLDLSLIHISEPTRHSLI
;
A
#
# COMPACT_ATOMS: atom_id res chain seq x y z
N MET A 1 11.62 -5.97 25.74
CA MET A 1 12.60 -4.86 25.63
C MET A 1 11.78 -3.57 25.63
N ILE A 2 11.96 -2.70 26.61
CA ILE A 2 11.28 -1.39 26.64
C ILE A 2 12.05 -0.51 25.66
N PHE A 3 11.43 -0.16 24.54
CA PHE A 3 12.03 0.77 23.60
C PHE A 3 12.01 2.19 24.20
N ASP A 4 13.19 2.69 24.60
CA ASP A 4 13.34 4.06 25.03
C ASP A 4 13.47 4.97 23.80
N ARG A 5 12.36 5.59 23.40
CA ARG A 5 12.31 6.47 22.21
C ARG A 5 13.27 7.65 22.31
N GLN A 6 13.50 8.18 23.51
CA GLN A 6 14.39 9.33 23.70
C GLN A 6 15.85 8.98 23.45
N ARG A 7 16.20 7.69 23.47
CA ARG A 7 17.55 7.20 23.16
C ARG A 7 17.70 6.77 21.70
N GLN A 8 16.61 6.72 20.94
CA GLN A 8 16.69 6.43 19.51
C GLN A 8 17.46 7.54 18.80
N ARG A 9 18.18 7.17 17.76
CA ARG A 9 18.88 8.06 16.84
C ARG A 9 18.45 7.76 15.43
N LEU A 10 18.28 8.79 14.62
CA LEU A 10 18.06 8.63 13.19
C LEU A 10 19.39 8.79 12.46
N LEU A 11 19.78 7.77 11.74
CA LEU A 11 20.82 7.90 10.74
C LEU A 11 20.16 8.43 9.45
N LEU A 12 20.47 9.67 9.08
CA LEU A 12 19.89 10.38 7.94
C LEU A 12 21.00 10.80 6.99
N GLN A 13 21.02 10.21 5.80
CA GLN A 13 22.04 10.51 4.78
C GLN A 13 23.47 10.47 5.34
N GLY A 14 23.77 9.43 6.13
CA GLY A 14 25.10 9.21 6.72
C GLY A 14 25.38 10.00 8.01
N LYS A 15 24.47 10.85 8.48
CA LYS A 15 24.63 11.64 9.72
C LYS A 15 23.62 11.22 10.79
N GLU A 16 24.07 11.02 12.02
CA GLU A 16 23.19 10.73 13.16
C GLU A 16 22.53 12.00 13.71
N TYR A 17 21.25 11.87 14.07
CA TYR A 17 20.44 12.89 14.72
C TYR A 17 19.78 12.33 15.97
N THR A 18 19.90 13.07 17.06
CA THR A 18 19.22 12.80 18.34
C THR A 18 17.94 13.61 18.47
N ALA A 19 17.13 13.31 19.47
CA ALA A 19 15.96 14.12 19.81
C ALA A 19 16.31 15.60 20.02
N GLY A 20 17.45 15.89 20.67
CA GLY A 20 17.93 17.26 20.89
C GLY A 20 18.34 17.98 19.59
N ASP A 21 18.93 17.27 18.63
CA ASP A 21 19.25 17.83 17.32
C ASP A 21 17.98 18.19 16.54
N ILE A 22 16.97 17.32 16.58
CA ILE A 22 15.67 17.57 15.93
C ILE A 22 14.96 18.79 16.54
N SER A 23 14.90 18.89 17.88
CA SER A 23 14.29 20.04 18.55
C SER A 23 14.99 21.35 18.19
N ARG A 24 16.31 21.35 18.06
CA ARG A 24 17.08 22.52 17.59
C ARG A 24 16.74 22.89 16.15
N LEU A 25 16.73 21.92 15.22
CA LEU A 25 16.39 22.14 13.81
C LEU A 25 14.97 22.70 13.64
N VAL A 26 14.01 22.19 14.40
CA VAL A 26 12.64 22.72 14.37
C VAL A 26 12.57 24.14 14.94
N ALA A 27 13.32 24.45 15.99
CA ALA A 27 13.38 25.80 16.56
C ALA A 27 14.06 26.81 15.62
N GLU A 28 15.02 26.40 14.80
CA GLU A 28 15.66 27.22 13.75
C GLU A 28 14.69 27.58 12.61
N GLY A 29 13.60 26.83 12.42
CA GLY A 29 12.53 27.10 11.46
C GLY A 29 12.77 26.50 10.07
N ALA A 30 11.78 26.70 9.19
CA ALA A 30 11.76 26.12 7.85
C ALA A 30 12.62 26.88 6.82
N GLU A 31 13.12 28.06 7.17
CA GLU A 31 13.93 28.88 6.24
C GLU A 31 15.16 28.08 5.78
N ASN A 32 15.30 27.86 4.48
CA ASN A 32 16.37 27.09 3.86
C ASN A 32 16.33 25.55 4.08
N CYS A 33 15.26 25.00 4.66
CA CYS A 33 15.07 23.56 4.80
C CYS A 33 14.23 23.04 3.61
N PRO A 34 14.68 21.99 2.87
CA PRO A 34 13.85 21.35 1.85
C PRO A 34 12.53 20.83 2.46
N PRO A 35 11.38 21.03 1.78
CA PRO A 35 10.07 20.67 2.36
C PRO A 35 9.96 19.22 2.87
N ALA A 36 10.54 18.26 2.15
CA ALA A 36 10.52 16.85 2.57
C ALA A 36 11.32 16.61 3.87
N LEU A 37 12.41 17.32 4.08
CA LEU A 37 13.18 17.26 5.32
C LEU A 37 12.45 17.99 6.45
N TRP A 38 11.79 19.10 6.15
CA TRP A 38 11.00 19.82 7.12
C TRP A 38 9.85 18.98 7.66
N ASP A 39 9.10 18.33 6.78
CA ASP A 39 8.04 17.38 7.16
C ASP A 39 8.59 16.24 8.05
N LEU A 40 9.79 15.74 7.73
CA LEU A 40 10.46 14.73 8.54
C LEU A 40 10.81 15.26 9.94
N TYR A 41 11.35 16.47 10.04
CA TYR A 41 11.71 17.06 11.36
C TYR A 41 10.46 17.29 12.22
N LEU A 42 9.35 17.77 11.65
CA LEU A 42 8.08 17.92 12.34
C LEU A 42 7.51 16.58 12.83
N PHE A 43 7.64 15.53 12.01
CA PHE A 43 7.25 14.17 12.43
C PHE A 43 8.13 13.68 13.58
N LEU A 44 9.46 13.86 13.50
CA LEU A 44 10.41 13.42 14.50
C LEU A 44 10.24 14.17 15.83
N GLU A 45 9.93 15.47 15.79
CA GLU A 45 9.61 16.23 16.99
C GLU A 45 8.43 15.61 17.76
N LYS A 46 7.33 15.30 17.03
CA LYS A 46 6.18 14.58 17.60
C LYS A 46 6.52 13.15 18.01
N TRP A 47 7.45 12.51 17.32
CA TRP A 47 7.90 11.16 17.67
C TRP A 47 8.65 11.13 19.00
N PHE A 48 9.54 12.07 19.21
CA PHE A 48 10.39 12.16 20.41
C PHE A 48 9.74 12.85 21.60
N ASP A 49 8.57 13.48 21.45
CA ASP A 49 7.86 14.10 22.57
C ASP A 49 7.43 13.06 23.62
N ALA A 50 6.98 13.52 24.78
CA ALA A 50 6.57 12.67 25.90
C ALA A 50 5.26 11.89 25.63
N SER A 51 4.47 12.28 24.63
CA SER A 51 3.21 11.62 24.31
C SER A 51 3.42 10.15 23.90
N PRO A 52 2.69 9.18 24.46
CA PRO A 52 2.76 7.79 24.04
C PRO A 52 2.05 7.52 22.70
N VAL A 53 1.35 8.52 22.17
CA VAL A 53 0.53 8.41 20.97
C VAL A 53 0.87 9.46 19.94
N ILE A 54 0.48 9.22 18.70
CA ILE A 54 0.57 10.15 17.58
C ILE A 54 -0.70 10.06 16.74
N THR A 55 -1.15 11.20 16.18
CA THR A 55 -2.29 11.23 15.26
C THR A 55 -1.82 10.95 13.85
N VAL A 56 -2.53 10.06 13.17
CA VAL A 56 -2.33 9.72 11.75
C VAL A 56 -3.63 9.93 10.98
N HIS A 57 -3.53 10.15 9.68
CA HIS A 57 -4.71 10.33 8.81
C HIS A 57 -4.89 9.10 7.92
N THR A 58 -6.12 8.61 7.81
CA THR A 58 -6.44 7.58 6.82
C THR A 58 -6.52 8.21 5.44
N SER A 59 -6.14 7.47 4.39
CA SER A 59 -6.26 7.93 3.00
C SER A 59 -7.71 8.04 2.51
N GLY A 60 -8.68 7.59 3.31
CA GLY A 60 -10.11 7.75 3.08
C GLY A 60 -10.60 7.14 1.77
N SER A 61 -10.67 5.83 1.66
CA SER A 61 -11.36 5.13 0.55
C SER A 61 -12.85 5.53 0.42
N THR A 62 -13.40 6.19 1.43
CA THR A 62 -14.81 6.65 1.51
C THR A 62 -14.98 8.18 1.49
N GLY A 63 -13.94 8.95 1.11
CA GLY A 63 -14.02 10.40 0.82
C GLY A 63 -13.38 11.31 1.88
N THR A 64 -13.79 11.32 3.13
CA THR A 64 -13.21 12.23 4.15
C THR A 64 -12.12 11.52 4.94
N PRO A 65 -10.87 12.06 4.98
CA PRO A 65 -9.81 11.52 5.81
C PRO A 65 -10.24 11.50 7.28
N LYS A 66 -10.09 10.36 7.96
CA LYS A 66 -10.36 10.23 9.39
C LYS A 66 -9.05 10.33 10.15
N GLU A 67 -9.08 11.02 11.28
CA GLU A 67 -7.99 11.02 12.23
C GLU A 67 -8.05 9.75 13.09
N LEU A 68 -6.92 9.10 13.23
CA LEU A 68 -6.73 7.93 14.10
C LEU A 68 -5.57 8.21 15.05
N VAL A 69 -5.82 8.00 16.34
CA VAL A 69 -4.77 8.11 17.37
C VAL A 69 -4.15 6.74 17.56
N VAL A 70 -2.85 6.64 17.29
CA VAL A 70 -2.10 5.39 17.35
C VAL A 70 -0.99 5.44 18.39
N ARG A 71 -0.66 4.28 18.99
CA ARG A 71 0.38 4.15 19.99
C ARG A 71 1.75 4.02 19.35
N LYS A 72 2.71 4.82 19.77
CA LYS A 72 4.09 4.80 19.26
C LYS A 72 4.82 3.48 19.56
N ASP A 73 4.57 2.85 20.71
CA ASP A 73 5.14 1.54 21.05
C ASP A 73 4.66 0.43 20.11
N ARG A 74 3.39 0.48 19.66
CA ARG A 74 2.87 -0.45 18.66
C ARG A 74 3.44 -0.20 17.27
N MET A 75 3.66 1.07 16.90
CA MET A 75 4.38 1.40 15.67
C MET A 75 5.79 0.80 15.66
N MET A 76 6.50 0.86 16.80
CA MET A 76 7.81 0.22 16.93
C MET A 76 7.73 -1.31 16.80
N GLN A 77 6.71 -1.95 17.37
CA GLN A 77 6.52 -3.40 17.21
C GLN A 77 6.24 -3.78 15.75
N SER A 78 5.35 -3.05 15.06
CA SER A 78 5.08 -3.25 13.65
C SER A 78 6.35 -3.07 12.78
N ALA A 79 7.14 -2.03 13.07
CA ALA A 79 8.41 -1.78 12.40
C ALA A 79 9.41 -2.94 12.61
N ARG A 80 9.53 -3.44 13.84
CA ARG A 80 10.40 -4.58 14.18
C ARG A 80 10.02 -5.83 13.40
N LEU A 81 8.73 -6.19 13.34
CA LEU A 81 8.25 -7.35 12.59
C LEU A 81 8.63 -7.28 11.12
N THR A 82 8.49 -6.09 10.50
CA THR A 82 8.92 -5.89 9.12
C THR A 82 10.43 -6.03 8.96
N CYS A 83 11.21 -5.38 9.84
CA CYS A 83 12.68 -5.42 9.76
C CYS A 83 13.23 -6.85 9.96
N GLU A 84 12.66 -7.60 10.91
CA GLU A 84 13.01 -9.00 11.15
C GLU A 84 12.66 -9.87 9.93
N PHE A 85 11.46 -9.72 9.37
CA PHE A 85 11.03 -10.49 8.20
C PHE A 85 11.91 -10.24 6.95
N LEU A 86 12.26 -8.97 6.71
CA LEU A 86 13.06 -8.55 5.56
C LEU A 86 14.57 -8.59 5.84
N ASN A 87 14.97 -9.01 7.04
CA ASN A 87 16.38 -9.07 7.48
C ASN A 87 17.10 -7.72 7.25
N LEU A 88 16.48 -6.61 7.68
CA LEU A 88 17.09 -5.29 7.62
C LEU A 88 18.03 -5.06 8.80
N GLN A 89 19.23 -4.56 8.54
CA GLN A 89 20.30 -4.38 9.50
C GLN A 89 20.66 -2.90 9.69
N ALA A 90 21.30 -2.59 10.82
CA ALA A 90 21.80 -1.23 11.06
C ALA A 90 22.79 -0.81 9.97
N GLY A 91 22.61 0.41 9.46
CA GLY A 91 23.40 0.95 8.36
C GLY A 91 22.83 0.65 6.95
N ASP A 92 21.87 -0.28 6.81
CA ASP A 92 21.19 -0.51 5.54
C ASP A 92 20.50 0.79 5.05
N THR A 93 20.58 1.06 3.76
CA THR A 93 19.94 2.23 3.15
C THR A 93 18.43 2.02 2.98
N ALA A 94 17.62 2.98 3.39
CA ALA A 94 16.17 2.96 3.26
C ALA A 94 15.65 4.24 2.59
N LEU A 95 14.80 4.13 1.57
CA LEU A 95 14.24 5.28 0.86
C LEU A 95 12.90 5.71 1.46
N LEU A 96 12.80 6.99 1.85
CA LEU A 96 11.55 7.69 2.13
C LEU A 96 11.21 8.59 0.93
N CYS A 97 10.18 8.21 0.17
CA CYS A 97 9.73 8.90 -1.04
C CYS A 97 8.20 9.09 -1.07
N MET A 98 7.56 9.01 0.08
CA MET A 98 6.12 9.15 0.25
C MET A 98 5.80 10.29 1.23
N ASN A 99 4.58 10.84 1.15
CA ASN A 99 4.15 11.92 2.00
C ASN A 99 3.94 11.46 3.45
N LEU A 100 4.61 12.12 4.39
CA LEU A 100 4.54 11.84 5.84
C LEU A 100 3.17 12.13 6.50
N ARG A 101 2.19 12.63 5.76
CA ARG A 101 0.80 12.66 6.22
C ARG A 101 0.19 11.26 6.34
N TYR A 102 0.73 10.26 5.63
CA TYR A 102 0.21 8.91 5.57
C TYR A 102 1.08 7.94 6.37
N ILE A 103 0.41 6.96 7.00
CA ILE A 103 1.04 5.98 7.89
C ILE A 103 2.17 5.19 7.19
N GLY A 104 2.04 4.92 5.88
CA GLY A 104 3.06 4.20 5.11
C GLY A 104 4.43 4.88 5.15
N ALA A 105 4.47 6.20 4.93
CA ALA A 105 5.68 7.00 5.01
C ALA A 105 6.22 7.10 6.45
N MET A 106 5.34 7.36 7.42
CA MET A 106 5.72 7.39 8.84
C MET A 106 6.40 6.08 9.26
N MET A 107 5.89 4.94 8.79
CA MET A 107 6.44 3.63 9.12
C MET A 107 7.80 3.35 8.47
N VAL A 108 8.16 4.00 7.35
CA VAL A 108 9.55 3.96 6.84
C VAL A 108 10.50 4.61 7.85
N VAL A 109 10.13 5.79 8.38
CA VAL A 109 10.94 6.50 9.41
C VAL A 109 11.03 5.67 10.69
N VAL A 110 9.92 5.08 11.15
CA VAL A 110 9.92 4.27 12.38
C VAL A 110 10.78 3.01 12.21
N ARG A 111 10.77 2.36 11.02
CA ARG A 111 11.69 1.26 10.72
C ARG A 111 13.15 1.70 10.79
N SER A 112 13.46 2.87 10.23
CA SER A 112 14.82 3.41 10.27
C SER A 112 15.28 3.69 11.70
N LEU A 113 14.40 4.23 12.56
CA LEU A 113 14.70 4.44 13.98
C LEU A 113 14.88 3.14 14.77
N VAL A 114 14.06 2.10 14.46
CA VAL A 114 14.06 0.82 15.19
C VAL A 114 15.25 -0.06 14.80
N ALA A 115 15.58 -0.12 13.52
CA ALA A 115 16.65 -0.97 12.98
C ALA A 115 17.97 -0.22 12.74
N GLY A 116 18.01 1.12 12.93
CA GLY A 116 19.22 1.92 12.68
C GLY A 116 19.54 2.05 11.18
N LEU A 117 18.50 2.12 10.31
CA LEU A 117 18.73 2.24 8.88
C LEU A 117 19.18 3.65 8.51
N ASN A 118 20.03 3.76 7.48
CA ASN A 118 20.41 5.03 6.88
C ASN A 118 19.27 5.52 5.96
N LEU A 119 18.49 6.48 6.45
CA LEU A 119 17.33 7.03 5.76
C LEU A 119 17.77 8.00 4.66
N ILE A 120 17.40 7.71 3.45
CA ILE A 120 17.53 8.60 2.28
C ILE A 120 16.16 9.23 2.04
N VAL A 121 16.09 10.57 2.01
CA VAL A 121 14.82 11.30 1.87
C VAL A 121 14.74 11.93 0.50
N ARG A 122 13.62 11.70 -0.17
CA ARG A 122 13.26 12.35 -1.44
C ARG A 122 11.84 12.92 -1.33
N PRO A 123 11.54 14.01 -2.05
CA PRO A 123 10.19 14.53 -2.13
C PRO A 123 9.21 13.46 -2.63
N ALA A 124 7.99 13.48 -2.09
CA ALA A 124 6.92 12.62 -2.60
C ALA A 124 6.61 13.01 -4.06
N SER A 125 6.88 12.12 -4.98
CA SER A 125 6.69 12.32 -6.42
C SER A 125 6.30 11.01 -7.11
N GLY A 126 5.90 11.10 -8.37
CA GLY A 126 5.67 9.91 -9.21
C GLY A 126 6.97 9.24 -9.68
N HIS A 127 8.13 9.91 -9.52
CA HIS A 127 9.45 9.47 -9.98
C HIS A 127 10.46 9.48 -8.82
N PRO A 128 10.31 8.55 -7.85
CA PRO A 128 11.07 8.59 -6.60
C PRO A 128 12.56 8.21 -6.75
N LEU A 129 12.95 7.61 -7.87
CA LEU A 129 14.31 7.18 -8.13
C LEU A 129 15.06 8.08 -9.09
N SER A 130 14.48 9.24 -9.49
CA SER A 130 15.06 10.12 -10.52
C SER A 130 16.47 10.61 -10.21
N ASP A 131 16.85 10.75 -8.94
CA ASP A 131 18.13 11.31 -8.47
C ASP A 131 18.80 10.44 -7.37
N ILE A 132 18.47 9.15 -7.31
CA ILE A 132 19.15 8.19 -6.43
C ILE A 132 20.44 7.73 -7.10
N GLU A 133 21.56 7.94 -6.43
CA GLU A 133 22.90 7.58 -6.93
C GLU A 133 23.45 6.32 -6.24
N GLU A 134 23.13 6.15 -4.95
CA GLU A 134 23.56 5.01 -4.15
C GLU A 134 22.60 3.80 -4.25
N PRO A 135 23.12 2.56 -4.20
CA PRO A 135 22.28 1.37 -4.09
C PRO A 135 21.42 1.41 -2.82
N LEU A 136 20.15 0.99 -2.96
CA LEU A 136 19.22 0.94 -1.84
C LEU A 136 19.08 -0.49 -1.33
N ARG A 137 19.17 -0.69 -0.03
CA ARG A 137 18.81 -1.95 0.60
C ARG A 137 17.30 -2.13 0.64
N PHE A 138 16.56 -1.04 0.92
CA PHE A 138 15.12 -1.10 1.13
C PHE A 138 14.40 0.11 0.55
N ALA A 139 13.33 -0.12 -0.20
CA ALA A 139 12.41 0.91 -0.65
C ALA A 139 10.95 0.50 -0.37
N ALA A 140 10.12 1.51 -0.07
CA ALA A 140 8.68 1.36 0.06
C ALA A 140 7.99 2.34 -0.90
N MET A 141 7.17 1.83 -1.81
CA MET A 141 6.52 2.62 -2.85
C MET A 141 5.03 2.30 -2.97
N VAL A 142 4.29 3.17 -3.64
CA VAL A 142 2.93 2.88 -4.09
C VAL A 142 2.94 2.33 -5.53
N PRO A 143 1.89 1.61 -5.98
CA PRO A 143 1.87 1.01 -7.33
C PRO A 143 2.15 2.00 -8.45
N LEU A 144 1.62 3.23 -8.36
CA LEU A 144 1.86 4.29 -9.35
C LEU A 144 3.33 4.68 -9.46
N GLN A 145 4.06 4.76 -8.35
CA GLN A 145 5.50 5.06 -8.37
C GLN A 145 6.27 3.95 -9.07
N VAL A 146 5.96 2.69 -8.78
CA VAL A 146 6.59 1.55 -9.45
C VAL A 146 6.27 1.54 -10.94
N TYR A 147 5.00 1.76 -11.29
CA TYR A 147 4.58 1.87 -12.69
C TYR A 147 5.39 2.92 -13.46
N ASN A 148 5.55 4.12 -12.91
CA ASN A 148 6.31 5.20 -13.55
C ASN A 148 7.81 4.87 -13.63
N THR A 149 8.38 4.35 -12.55
CA THR A 149 9.79 3.92 -12.49
C THR A 149 10.14 2.93 -13.59
N LEU A 150 9.29 1.93 -13.84
CA LEU A 150 9.54 0.92 -14.89
C LEU A 150 9.50 1.48 -16.31
N ARG A 151 8.97 2.69 -16.52
CA ARG A 151 8.88 3.35 -17.83
C ARG A 151 10.01 4.32 -18.12
N VAL A 152 10.85 4.60 -17.13
CA VAL A 152 12.05 5.44 -17.26
C VAL A 152 13.28 4.55 -17.12
N PRO A 153 14.06 4.32 -18.20
CA PRO A 153 15.18 3.36 -18.18
C PRO A 153 16.18 3.59 -17.05
N GLU A 154 16.50 4.85 -16.75
CA GLU A 154 17.45 5.22 -15.70
C GLU A 154 16.90 4.90 -14.31
N GLU A 155 15.62 5.15 -14.06
CA GLU A 155 14.97 4.81 -12.79
C GLU A 155 14.80 3.29 -12.65
N LYS A 156 14.46 2.58 -13.73
CA LYS A 156 14.40 1.12 -13.74
C LYS A 156 15.76 0.51 -13.38
N ALA A 157 16.85 1.02 -13.97
CA ALA A 157 18.20 0.56 -13.64
C ALA A 157 18.56 0.77 -12.16
N ARG A 158 18.10 1.87 -11.55
CA ARG A 158 18.26 2.14 -10.11
C ARG A 158 17.40 1.22 -9.25
N LEU A 159 16.17 0.92 -9.69
CA LEU A 159 15.33 -0.07 -9.05
C LEU A 159 15.98 -1.46 -9.06
N GLU A 160 16.58 -1.85 -10.16
CA GLU A 160 17.31 -3.12 -10.31
C GLU A 160 18.54 -3.22 -9.36
N GLN A 161 19.05 -2.09 -8.86
CA GLN A 161 20.08 -2.02 -7.83
C GLN A 161 19.53 -1.94 -6.40
N THR A 162 18.21 -1.96 -6.24
CA THR A 162 17.54 -2.00 -4.94
C THR A 162 17.34 -3.45 -4.53
N ASP A 163 17.78 -3.84 -3.33
CA ASP A 163 17.67 -5.23 -2.90
C ASP A 163 16.22 -5.64 -2.60
N ILE A 164 15.47 -4.79 -1.88
CA ILE A 164 14.11 -5.09 -1.42
C ILE A 164 13.18 -3.92 -1.72
N LEU A 165 12.08 -4.21 -2.40
CA LEU A 165 10.96 -3.29 -2.61
C LEU A 165 9.70 -3.85 -1.97
N ILE A 166 9.04 -3.07 -1.10
CA ILE A 166 7.67 -3.35 -0.68
C ILE A 166 6.70 -2.38 -1.37
N ILE A 167 5.57 -2.88 -1.83
CA ILE A 167 4.53 -2.10 -2.51
C ILE A 167 3.27 -2.13 -1.67
N GLY A 168 2.76 -0.94 -1.32
CA GLY A 168 1.57 -0.80 -0.49
C GLY A 168 0.71 0.40 -0.88
N GLY A 169 -0.39 0.62 -0.15
CA GLY A 169 -1.32 1.71 -0.41
C GLY A 169 -2.29 1.49 -1.56
N GLY A 170 -2.21 0.34 -2.24
CA GLY A 170 -3.12 -0.06 -3.32
C GLY A 170 -2.84 -1.47 -3.79
N ALA A 171 -3.76 -2.05 -4.53
CA ALA A 171 -3.56 -3.35 -5.16
C ALA A 171 -2.53 -3.24 -6.31
N VAL A 172 -1.71 -4.27 -6.44
CA VAL A 172 -0.82 -4.46 -7.60
C VAL A 172 -1.59 -5.27 -8.62
N ASP A 173 -1.82 -4.71 -9.79
CA ASP A 173 -2.51 -5.43 -10.87
C ASP A 173 -1.59 -6.47 -11.54
N ASP A 174 -2.21 -7.45 -12.22
CA ASP A 174 -1.49 -8.58 -12.81
C ASP A 174 -0.48 -8.13 -13.90
N SER A 175 -0.72 -7.00 -14.60
CA SER A 175 0.20 -6.50 -15.62
C SER A 175 1.45 -5.90 -15.00
N LEU A 176 1.31 -5.11 -13.97
CA LEU A 176 2.43 -4.55 -13.21
C LEU A 176 3.22 -5.68 -12.51
N GLU A 177 2.52 -6.69 -11.96
CA GLU A 177 3.16 -7.87 -11.38
C GLU A 177 4.01 -8.62 -12.43
N ALA A 178 3.47 -8.82 -13.63
CA ALA A 178 4.19 -9.47 -14.72
C ALA A 178 5.44 -8.66 -15.16
N GLU A 179 5.34 -7.33 -15.23
CA GLU A 179 6.49 -6.46 -15.54
C GLU A 179 7.61 -6.58 -14.50
N MET A 180 7.26 -6.76 -13.22
CA MET A 180 8.23 -6.91 -12.14
C MET A 180 8.81 -8.31 -12.02
N SER A 181 8.26 -9.31 -12.70
CA SER A 181 8.66 -10.72 -12.55
C SER A 181 10.14 -10.97 -12.87
N ALA A 182 10.71 -10.20 -13.78
CA ALA A 182 12.11 -10.32 -14.23
C ALA A 182 13.09 -9.43 -13.44
N LEU A 183 12.62 -8.62 -12.48
CA LEU A 183 13.51 -7.77 -11.69
C LEU A 183 14.39 -8.61 -10.74
N PRO A 184 15.68 -8.27 -10.58
CA PRO A 184 16.54 -8.89 -9.57
C PRO A 184 16.14 -8.49 -8.14
N THR A 185 15.50 -7.35 -7.99
CA THR A 185 14.97 -6.80 -6.74
C THR A 185 13.98 -7.77 -6.10
N ALA A 186 14.09 -7.98 -4.80
CA ALA A 186 13.10 -8.74 -4.04
C ALA A 186 11.80 -7.93 -3.87
N VAL A 187 10.77 -8.19 -4.67
CA VAL A 187 9.52 -7.40 -4.67
C VAL A 187 8.44 -8.08 -3.86
N TYR A 188 7.82 -7.33 -2.95
CA TYR A 188 6.70 -7.78 -2.12
C TYR A 188 5.49 -6.85 -2.23
N SER A 189 4.30 -7.42 -2.37
CA SER A 189 3.04 -6.73 -2.09
C SER A 189 2.74 -6.82 -0.60
N THR A 190 2.22 -5.73 -0.02
CA THR A 190 1.87 -5.67 1.40
C THR A 190 0.36 -5.74 1.58
N TYR A 191 -0.09 -6.41 2.64
CA TYR A 191 -1.48 -6.37 3.09
C TYR A 191 -1.56 -5.76 4.49
N GLY A 192 -2.36 -4.71 4.63
CA GLY A 192 -2.59 -4.01 5.89
C GLY A 192 -3.42 -2.74 5.68
N MET A 193 -3.70 -2.06 6.76
CA MET A 193 -4.50 -0.83 6.80
C MET A 193 -3.96 0.12 7.86
N THR A 194 -4.54 1.31 7.99
CA THR A 194 -4.12 2.30 9.00
C THR A 194 -4.32 1.75 10.42
N GLU A 195 -5.39 1.00 10.65
CA GLU A 195 -5.73 0.38 11.93
C GLU A 195 -4.73 -0.70 12.36
N THR A 196 -4.04 -1.33 11.39
CA THR A 196 -2.91 -2.23 11.64
C THR A 196 -1.56 -1.52 11.59
N LEU A 197 -1.54 -0.17 11.59
CA LEU A 197 -0.36 0.72 11.54
C LEU A 197 0.44 0.60 10.25
N SER A 198 0.52 -0.57 9.69
CA SER A 198 1.20 -0.93 8.45
C SER A 198 0.69 -2.30 7.99
N HIS A 199 1.49 -2.98 7.19
CA HIS A 199 1.17 -4.33 6.76
C HIS A 199 1.33 -5.35 7.92
N ILE A 200 0.49 -6.35 7.88
CA ILE A 200 0.51 -7.52 8.76
C ILE A 200 0.93 -8.78 8.02
N ALA A 201 0.97 -8.71 6.70
CA ALA A 201 1.34 -9.81 5.82
C ALA A 201 2.07 -9.29 4.58
N LEU A 202 2.88 -10.16 4.01
CA LEU A 202 3.64 -9.91 2.78
C LEU A 202 3.40 -11.04 1.78
N ARG A 203 3.37 -10.67 0.48
CA ARG A 203 3.30 -11.60 -0.65
C ARG A 203 4.49 -11.33 -1.56
N ARG A 204 5.35 -12.31 -1.77
CA ARG A 204 6.45 -12.22 -2.74
C ARG A 204 5.90 -12.24 -4.16
N LEU A 205 6.27 -11.24 -4.99
CA LEU A 205 5.75 -11.10 -6.35
C LEU A 205 6.64 -11.75 -7.41
N ASN A 206 7.93 -11.94 -7.13
CA ASN A 206 8.90 -12.41 -8.13
C ASN A 206 9.94 -13.36 -7.54
N GLY A 207 10.75 -13.97 -8.42
CA GLY A 207 11.78 -14.96 -8.06
C GLY A 207 11.19 -16.32 -7.68
N ASP A 208 12.04 -17.24 -7.23
CA ASP A 208 11.68 -18.65 -6.97
C ASP A 208 10.64 -18.83 -5.85
N THR A 209 10.51 -17.85 -4.98
CA THR A 209 9.55 -17.85 -3.87
C THR A 209 8.30 -17.00 -4.16
N ALA A 210 8.07 -16.64 -5.43
CA ALA A 210 6.85 -15.93 -5.83
C ALA A 210 5.59 -16.71 -5.43
N SER A 211 4.59 -16.00 -4.93
CA SER A 211 3.35 -16.60 -4.44
C SER A 211 2.15 -15.73 -4.82
N LYS A 212 0.99 -16.36 -4.94
CA LYS A 212 -0.30 -15.65 -5.01
C LYS A 212 -0.90 -15.42 -3.63
N HIS A 213 -0.30 -15.99 -2.57
CA HIS A 213 -0.77 -15.90 -1.21
C HIS A 213 0.02 -14.89 -0.39
N TYR A 214 -0.66 -14.19 0.50
CA TYR A 214 -0.06 -13.40 1.57
C TYR A 214 0.27 -14.29 2.76
N TYR A 215 1.43 -14.09 3.35
CA TYR A 215 1.89 -14.77 4.55
C TYR A 215 1.87 -13.78 5.71
N PRO A 216 1.05 -13.99 6.74
CA PRO A 216 0.98 -13.12 7.90
C PRO A 216 2.25 -13.23 8.75
N PHE A 217 2.56 -12.17 9.50
CA PHE A 217 3.62 -12.26 10.50
C PHE A 217 3.25 -13.27 11.60
N PRO A 218 4.23 -13.94 12.23
CA PRO A 218 3.97 -15.02 13.19
C PRO A 218 3.09 -14.64 14.38
N SER A 219 3.02 -13.35 14.74
CA SER A 219 2.18 -12.82 15.83
C SER A 219 0.75 -12.46 15.40
N VAL A 220 0.37 -12.70 14.15
CA VAL A 220 -0.92 -12.36 13.59
C VAL A 220 -1.76 -13.62 13.43
N GLU A 221 -2.94 -13.63 14.07
CA GLU A 221 -3.94 -14.67 13.93
C GLU A 221 -5.04 -14.16 12.98
N LEU A 222 -5.41 -14.99 12.00
CA LEU A 222 -6.44 -14.67 11.02
C LEU A 222 -7.62 -15.65 11.14
N SER A 223 -8.83 -15.13 10.95
CA SER A 223 -10.06 -15.93 10.82
C SER A 223 -11.00 -15.27 9.82
N LEU A 224 -12.10 -15.94 9.48
CA LEU A 224 -13.14 -15.40 8.63
C LEU A 224 -14.39 -15.11 9.45
N SER A 225 -15.07 -14.03 9.13
CA SER A 225 -16.43 -13.76 9.61
C SER A 225 -17.46 -14.69 8.93
N ALA A 226 -18.71 -14.66 9.37
CA ALA A 226 -19.80 -15.37 8.70
C ALA A 226 -20.04 -14.92 7.24
N GLU A 227 -19.54 -13.75 6.87
CA GLU A 227 -19.65 -13.17 5.52
C GLU A 227 -18.34 -13.37 4.71
N SER A 228 -17.44 -14.25 5.15
CA SER A 228 -16.13 -14.53 4.55
C SER A 228 -15.21 -13.31 4.51
N THR A 229 -15.44 -12.29 5.33
CA THR A 229 -14.50 -11.18 5.46
C THR A 229 -13.39 -11.52 6.43
N LEU A 230 -12.17 -10.98 6.16
CA LEU A 230 -11.01 -11.25 6.98
C LEU A 230 -11.15 -10.60 8.37
N VAL A 231 -10.89 -11.38 9.40
CA VAL A 231 -10.80 -10.94 10.80
C VAL A 231 -9.37 -11.07 11.27
N ILE A 232 -8.81 -9.97 11.79
CA ILE A 232 -7.40 -9.83 12.16
C ILE A 232 -7.29 -9.68 13.67
N LYS A 233 -6.51 -10.56 14.30
CA LYS A 233 -6.06 -10.44 15.69
C LYS A 233 -4.55 -10.30 15.70
N ALA A 234 -4.05 -9.07 15.98
CA ALA A 234 -2.63 -8.74 15.95
C ALA A 234 -2.23 -8.00 17.23
N PRO A 235 -2.13 -8.69 18.39
CA PRO A 235 -2.04 -8.06 19.73
C PRO A 235 -0.80 -7.18 19.91
N LEU A 236 0.28 -7.41 19.17
CA LEU A 236 1.48 -6.55 19.19
C LEU A 236 1.27 -5.21 18.45
N ILE A 237 0.31 -5.16 17.53
CA ILE A 237 0.10 -4.05 16.60
C ILE A 237 -1.18 -3.29 16.97
N CYS A 238 -2.32 -4.00 17.09
CA CYS A 238 -3.61 -3.42 17.42
C CYS A 238 -4.19 -4.08 18.68
N GLY A 239 -4.91 -3.27 19.52
CA GLY A 239 -5.44 -3.75 20.82
C GLY A 239 -6.73 -4.51 20.69
N GLU A 240 -7.38 -4.43 19.54
CA GLU A 240 -8.70 -4.98 19.28
C GLU A 240 -8.63 -5.95 18.11
N VAL A 241 -9.60 -6.86 18.06
CA VAL A 241 -9.83 -7.71 16.91
C VAL A 241 -10.49 -6.86 15.84
N LEU A 242 -9.88 -6.80 14.66
CA LEU A 242 -10.37 -6.00 13.53
C LEU A 242 -11.13 -6.90 12.56
N GLN A 243 -12.39 -6.61 12.33
CA GLN A 243 -13.13 -7.19 11.22
C GLN A 243 -13.03 -6.25 10.03
N THR A 244 -12.48 -6.74 8.92
CA THR A 244 -12.34 -5.97 7.69
C THR A 244 -13.57 -6.11 6.80
N ASN A 245 -13.60 -5.33 5.71
CA ASN A 245 -14.53 -5.52 4.60
C ASN A 245 -13.89 -6.30 3.44
N ASP A 246 -12.69 -6.85 3.63
CA ASP A 246 -11.97 -7.60 2.60
C ASP A 246 -12.40 -9.07 2.60
N ILE A 247 -12.98 -9.53 1.51
CA ILE A 247 -13.37 -10.94 1.32
C ILE A 247 -12.09 -11.74 1.09
N ALA A 248 -11.89 -12.78 1.89
CA ALA A 248 -10.66 -13.55 1.89
C ALA A 248 -10.90 -15.05 1.84
N CYS A 249 -9.87 -15.79 1.38
CA CYS A 249 -9.76 -17.22 1.52
C CYS A 249 -8.54 -17.52 2.39
N LEU A 250 -8.71 -18.33 3.45
CA LEU A 250 -7.62 -18.83 4.30
C LEU A 250 -7.21 -20.23 3.86
N TYR A 251 -5.91 -20.51 3.94
CA TYR A 251 -5.33 -21.80 3.57
C TYR A 251 -4.75 -22.52 4.79
N PRO A 252 -4.59 -23.87 4.73
CA PRO A 252 -4.11 -24.66 5.86
C PRO A 252 -2.73 -24.30 6.38
N ASP A 253 -1.89 -23.68 5.55
CA ASP A 253 -0.55 -23.19 5.91
C ASP A 253 -0.57 -21.83 6.61
N GLY A 254 -1.75 -21.28 6.86
CA GLY A 254 -1.95 -19.95 7.46
C GLY A 254 -1.85 -18.79 6.46
N SER A 255 -1.55 -19.06 5.20
CA SER A 255 -1.57 -18.05 4.15
C SER A 255 -3.00 -17.68 3.75
N PHE A 256 -3.16 -16.57 3.03
CA PHE A 256 -4.47 -16.13 2.55
C PHE A 256 -4.40 -15.38 1.23
N THR A 257 -5.55 -15.30 0.56
CA THR A 257 -5.76 -14.43 -0.59
C THR A 257 -6.92 -13.48 -0.34
N ILE A 258 -6.91 -12.34 -1.01
CA ILE A 258 -8.01 -11.36 -1.02
C ILE A 258 -8.71 -11.47 -2.37
N ALA A 259 -10.02 -11.72 -2.33
CA ALA A 259 -10.86 -11.78 -3.53
C ALA A 259 -11.38 -10.39 -3.94
N GLY A 260 -11.52 -9.47 -2.97
CA GLY A 260 -11.99 -8.10 -3.18
C GLY A 260 -12.65 -7.57 -1.91
N ARG A 261 -13.43 -6.49 -2.04
CA ARG A 261 -14.10 -5.85 -0.91
C ARG A 261 -15.60 -6.13 -0.90
N LYS A 262 -16.15 -6.36 0.30
CA LYS A 262 -17.59 -6.50 0.51
C LYS A 262 -18.37 -5.28 -0.01
N ASP A 263 -17.81 -4.08 0.16
CA ASP A 263 -18.43 -2.83 -0.29
C ASP A 263 -18.55 -2.74 -1.82
N ASN A 264 -17.74 -3.50 -2.56
CA ASN A 264 -17.70 -3.55 -4.03
C ASN A 264 -18.47 -4.74 -4.61
N VAL A 265 -19.21 -5.48 -3.78
CA VAL A 265 -20.11 -6.54 -4.25
C VAL A 265 -21.35 -5.91 -4.88
N ILE A 266 -21.56 -6.17 -6.15
CA ILE A 266 -22.72 -5.73 -6.93
C ILE A 266 -23.80 -6.81 -6.83
N ASN A 267 -25.00 -6.44 -6.40
CA ASN A 267 -26.13 -7.35 -6.32
C ASN A 267 -27.09 -7.12 -7.49
N SER A 268 -26.83 -7.82 -8.60
CA SER A 268 -27.60 -7.68 -9.84
C SER A 268 -28.56 -8.86 -10.01
N GLY A 269 -29.86 -8.58 -9.94
CA GLY A 269 -30.91 -9.61 -10.09
C GLY A 269 -30.82 -10.76 -9.09
N GLY A 270 -30.29 -10.49 -7.88
CA GLY A 270 -30.07 -11.52 -6.86
C GLY A 270 -28.74 -12.27 -6.96
N ILE A 271 -27.93 -11.98 -7.98
CA ILE A 271 -26.58 -12.53 -8.15
C ILE A 271 -25.57 -11.57 -7.54
N LYS A 272 -24.73 -12.08 -6.66
CA LYS A 272 -23.62 -11.31 -6.07
C LYS A 272 -22.40 -11.39 -6.96
N ILE A 273 -21.96 -10.25 -7.48
CA ILE A 273 -20.84 -10.13 -8.41
C ILE A 273 -19.75 -9.32 -7.71
N GLN A 274 -18.56 -9.89 -7.59
CA GLN A 274 -17.39 -9.18 -7.06
C GLN A 274 -16.79 -8.33 -8.17
N ALA A 275 -16.76 -6.99 -7.98
CA ALA A 275 -16.30 -6.05 -9.02
C ALA A 275 -14.85 -6.32 -9.41
N GLU A 276 -13.96 -6.54 -8.45
CA GLU A 276 -12.53 -6.77 -8.69
C GLU A 276 -12.27 -8.08 -9.46
N GLU A 277 -13.04 -9.14 -9.17
CA GLU A 277 -12.95 -10.39 -9.92
C GLU A 277 -13.43 -10.21 -11.37
N MET A 278 -14.49 -9.43 -11.54
CA MET A 278 -14.99 -9.08 -12.88
C MET A 278 -13.95 -8.26 -13.65
N GLU A 279 -13.36 -7.24 -13.03
CA GLU A 279 -12.28 -6.45 -13.63
C GLU A 279 -11.11 -7.33 -14.10
N LYS A 280 -10.70 -8.26 -13.25
CA LYS A 280 -9.63 -9.20 -13.59
C LYS A 280 -9.97 -10.05 -14.82
N ARG A 281 -11.19 -10.56 -14.91
CA ARG A 281 -11.67 -11.35 -16.07
C ARG A 281 -11.76 -10.52 -17.34
N LEU A 282 -12.10 -9.22 -17.24
CA LEU A 282 -12.25 -8.31 -18.38
C LEU A 282 -10.94 -7.71 -18.88
N ARG A 283 -9.91 -7.63 -18.01
CA ARG A 283 -8.62 -7.00 -18.32
C ARG A 283 -7.98 -7.47 -19.63
N PRO A 284 -7.96 -8.77 -20.01
CA PRO A 284 -7.38 -9.22 -21.27
C PRO A 284 -8.09 -8.68 -22.53
N PHE A 285 -9.33 -8.20 -22.39
CA PHE A 285 -10.18 -7.78 -23.53
C PHE A 285 -10.26 -6.25 -23.64
N ILE A 286 -9.90 -5.51 -22.58
CA ILE A 286 -10.03 -4.05 -22.52
C ILE A 286 -8.63 -3.45 -22.29
N PRO A 287 -7.99 -2.92 -23.35
CA PRO A 287 -6.60 -2.44 -23.28
C PRO A 287 -6.45 -1.05 -22.63
N VAL A 288 -7.57 -0.37 -22.35
CA VAL A 288 -7.60 0.97 -21.74
C VAL A 288 -8.02 0.89 -20.27
N PRO A 289 -7.74 1.90 -19.43
CA PRO A 289 -8.20 1.92 -18.05
C PRO A 289 -9.73 1.82 -17.97
N PHE A 290 -10.21 0.97 -17.09
CA PHE A 290 -11.64 0.79 -16.83
C PHE A 290 -11.88 0.40 -15.37
N VAL A 291 -13.13 0.56 -14.93
CA VAL A 291 -13.60 0.10 -13.62
C VAL A 291 -14.99 -0.52 -13.76
N VAL A 292 -15.22 -1.59 -13.01
CA VAL A 292 -16.53 -2.23 -12.86
C VAL A 292 -17.24 -1.62 -11.66
N THR A 293 -18.46 -1.15 -11.88
CA THR A 293 -19.30 -0.53 -10.85
C THR A 293 -20.76 -0.92 -11.06
N SER A 294 -21.68 -0.30 -10.35
CA SER A 294 -23.12 -0.49 -10.54
C SER A 294 -23.86 0.84 -10.59
N VAL A 295 -25.00 0.80 -11.27
CA VAL A 295 -26.01 1.87 -11.20
C VAL A 295 -27.34 1.28 -10.71
N PRO A 296 -28.18 2.06 -10.03
CA PRO A 296 -29.50 1.58 -9.64
C PRO A 296 -30.34 1.17 -10.89
N ASP A 297 -30.97 -0.01 -10.82
CA ASP A 297 -31.86 -0.52 -11.85
C ASP A 297 -33.17 -1.02 -11.23
N PRO A 298 -34.35 -0.60 -11.73
CA PRO A 298 -35.63 -0.96 -11.14
C PRO A 298 -35.95 -2.47 -11.16
N ARG A 299 -35.36 -3.24 -12.07
CA ARG A 299 -35.62 -4.68 -12.24
C ARG A 299 -34.56 -5.52 -11.53
N LEU A 300 -33.31 -5.09 -11.59
CA LEU A 300 -32.16 -5.85 -11.08
C LEU A 300 -31.72 -5.40 -9.69
N GLY A 301 -32.24 -4.27 -9.19
CA GLY A 301 -31.74 -3.57 -8.01
C GLY A 301 -30.47 -2.79 -8.34
N GLN A 302 -29.44 -3.47 -8.83
CA GLN A 302 -28.21 -2.87 -9.35
C GLN A 302 -27.90 -3.47 -10.73
N ALA A 303 -27.64 -2.61 -11.72
CA ALA A 303 -27.11 -3.02 -13.00
C ALA A 303 -25.58 -2.94 -13.00
N LEU A 304 -24.90 -4.04 -13.38
CA LEU A 304 -23.47 -4.05 -13.58
C LEU A 304 -23.09 -3.05 -14.67
N THR A 305 -22.18 -2.15 -14.37
CA THR A 305 -21.79 -1.05 -15.25
C THR A 305 -20.27 -1.01 -15.42
N LEU A 306 -19.84 -0.91 -16.67
CA LEU A 306 -18.44 -0.77 -17.03
C LEU A 306 -18.16 0.69 -17.40
N LEU A 307 -17.29 1.36 -16.64
CA LEU A 307 -16.79 2.70 -16.96
C LEU A 307 -15.42 2.58 -17.59
N ILE A 308 -15.26 3.12 -18.80
CA ILE A 308 -14.02 3.00 -19.57
C ILE A 308 -13.42 4.39 -19.80
N ALA A 309 -12.14 4.54 -19.52
CA ALA A 309 -11.40 5.77 -19.77
C ALA A 309 -10.85 5.75 -21.21
N GLY A 310 -11.49 6.48 -22.10
CA GLY A 310 -11.08 6.61 -23.51
C GLY A 310 -12.18 6.21 -24.51
N GLN A 311 -11.83 6.26 -25.80
CA GLN A 311 -12.72 5.82 -26.87
C GLN A 311 -12.49 4.33 -27.14
N VAL A 312 -13.57 3.55 -27.12
CA VAL A 312 -13.58 2.13 -27.49
C VAL A 312 -14.72 1.91 -28.49
N ASP A 313 -14.55 0.97 -29.40
CA ASP A 313 -15.68 0.48 -30.21
C ASP A 313 -16.57 -0.38 -29.30
N VAL A 314 -17.69 0.20 -28.88
CA VAL A 314 -18.65 -0.46 -27.97
C VAL A 314 -19.18 -1.77 -28.59
N ARG A 315 -19.44 -1.81 -29.89
CA ARG A 315 -20.00 -3.01 -30.57
C ARG A 315 -18.99 -4.15 -30.61
N GLU A 316 -17.72 -3.81 -30.93
CA GLU A 316 -16.65 -4.82 -30.91
C GLU A 316 -16.41 -5.34 -29.50
N LEU A 317 -16.44 -4.44 -28.53
CA LEU A 317 -16.28 -4.80 -27.11
C LEU A 317 -17.44 -5.67 -26.62
N GLU A 318 -18.69 -5.30 -26.89
CA GLU A 318 -19.88 -6.12 -26.59
C GLU A 318 -19.77 -7.54 -27.18
N SER A 319 -19.38 -7.66 -28.45
CA SER A 319 -19.18 -8.96 -29.10
C SER A 319 -18.13 -9.82 -28.41
N LYS A 320 -17.01 -9.21 -27.95
CA LYS A 320 -15.96 -9.90 -27.18
C LYS A 320 -16.43 -10.30 -25.79
N LEU A 321 -17.15 -9.42 -25.11
CA LEU A 321 -17.65 -9.67 -23.76
C LEU A 321 -18.74 -10.75 -23.74
N GLN A 322 -19.51 -10.87 -24.79
CA GLN A 322 -20.53 -11.94 -24.96
C GLN A 322 -19.94 -13.34 -24.82
N THR A 323 -18.69 -13.54 -25.18
CA THR A 323 -18.01 -14.84 -25.05
C THR A 323 -17.48 -15.14 -23.67
N VAL A 324 -17.37 -14.13 -22.80
CA VAL A 324 -16.70 -14.21 -21.49
C VAL A 324 -17.68 -14.12 -20.33
N LEU A 325 -18.83 -13.51 -20.57
CA LEU A 325 -19.82 -13.19 -19.55
C LEU A 325 -21.19 -13.74 -19.95
N ASP A 326 -21.90 -14.33 -18.98
CA ASP A 326 -23.31 -14.63 -19.13
C ASP A 326 -24.10 -13.33 -19.27
N LEU A 327 -24.60 -13.09 -20.48
CA LEU A 327 -25.15 -11.80 -20.96
C LEU A 327 -26.40 -11.30 -20.24
N SER A 328 -27.01 -12.10 -19.38
CA SER A 328 -28.20 -11.67 -18.63
C SER A 328 -27.92 -10.54 -17.64
N LEU A 329 -26.64 -10.18 -17.42
CA LEU A 329 -26.19 -9.35 -16.31
C LEU A 329 -25.59 -8.00 -16.72
N ILE A 330 -25.40 -7.70 -18.02
CA ILE A 330 -24.64 -6.50 -18.43
C ILE A 330 -25.53 -5.49 -19.12
N HIS A 331 -25.57 -4.28 -18.58
CA HIS A 331 -25.90 -3.06 -19.32
C HIS A 331 -24.62 -2.27 -19.56
N ILE A 332 -24.22 -2.13 -20.84
CA ILE A 332 -23.16 -1.21 -21.23
C ILE A 332 -23.83 0.15 -21.45
N SER A 333 -23.49 1.14 -20.63
CA SER A 333 -23.90 2.52 -20.86
C SER A 333 -22.71 3.29 -21.43
N GLU A 334 -22.94 4.04 -22.51
CA GLU A 334 -21.94 5.01 -22.99
C GLU A 334 -21.67 6.05 -21.90
N PRO A 335 -20.41 6.46 -21.72
CA PRO A 335 -20.10 7.52 -20.76
C PRO A 335 -20.69 8.82 -21.28
N THR A 336 -21.76 9.30 -20.64
CA THR A 336 -22.13 10.70 -20.74
C THR A 336 -20.96 11.52 -20.21
N ARG A 337 -20.44 12.44 -21.06
CA ARG A 337 -19.40 13.39 -20.69
C ARG A 337 -19.86 14.19 -19.46
N HIS A 338 -19.41 13.80 -18.28
CA HIS A 338 -19.37 14.68 -17.13
C HIS A 338 -17.93 14.77 -16.67
N SER A 339 -17.41 16.00 -16.84
CA SER A 339 -16.12 16.49 -16.41
C SER A 339 -15.74 15.95 -15.03
N LEU A 340 -14.61 15.29 -14.98
CA LEU A 340 -13.82 15.15 -13.77
C LEU A 340 -13.25 16.53 -13.43
N ILE A 341 -13.65 17.08 -12.29
CA ILE A 341 -12.92 18.14 -11.59
C ILE A 341 -11.96 17.46 -10.62
#